data_23d2ccb6def50fd2a91b2105a2b7bfdf
#
_entry.id   23d2ccb6def50fd2a91b2105a2b7bfdf
#
_cell.length_a   1.000
_cell.length_b   1.000
_cell.length_c   1.000
_cell.angle_alpha   90.00
_cell.angle_beta   90.00
_cell.angle_gamma   90.00
#
_symmetry.space_group_name_H-M   'P 1'
#
loop_
_entity.id
_entity.type
_entity.pdbx_description
1 polymer ?
#
loop_
_entity_poly.entity_id
_entity_poly.type
_entity_poly.pdbx_seq_one_letter_code
_entity_poly.pdbx_strand_id
1 'polypeptide(L)'
;MSCANLKTLEEGANHPDRGRQFRYLNNQVRRFLRAGAPAISVDTKKKELIGRYYNPGRRWRPQGKPEKVRVHDFIDPEEPKAVPYGVYDVARNQGWVNVGRDHDTASFAVESIRRWWSALGCEEYPEARQLLICADSGGSNGYRLRLWKVELQALADDTGLGVTVGHLPPGTSKWNKIEHRLFSYISMNWRGRCQTDRSHHDQDRIKSQSPIGQAQVSLEGQSDGRSDAFA
;
A
#
# COMPACT_ATOMS: atom_id res chain seq x y z
N MET A 1 37.70 -19.33 17.21
CA MET A 1 37.37 -19.37 15.77
C MET A 1 36.00 -18.72 15.60
N SER A 2 35.99 -17.52 15.01
CA SER A 2 34.74 -16.76 14.76
C SER A 2 34.15 -17.25 13.43
N CYS A 3 32.92 -17.82 13.47
CA CYS A 3 32.18 -18.12 12.25
C CYS A 3 31.73 -16.81 11.62
N ALA A 4 32.48 -16.31 10.66
CA ALA A 4 32.02 -15.25 9.79
C ALA A 4 30.92 -15.79 8.86
N ASN A 5 29.75 -15.20 8.90
CA ASN A 5 28.66 -15.51 7.97
C ASN A 5 29.02 -14.96 6.59
N LEU A 6 29.61 -15.79 5.74
CA LEU A 6 30.13 -15.44 4.40
C LEU A 6 29.04 -15.45 3.31
N LYS A 7 27.78 -15.18 3.64
CA LYS A 7 26.75 -14.99 2.62
C LYS A 7 26.63 -13.51 2.29
N THR A 8 27.32 -13.09 1.27
CA THR A 8 27.06 -11.82 0.60
C THR A 8 25.79 -12.00 -0.24
N LEU A 9 24.72 -11.34 0.12
CA LEU A 9 23.52 -11.27 -0.71
C LEU A 9 23.85 -10.41 -1.93
N GLU A 10 24.08 -11.01 -3.07
CA GLU A 10 24.09 -10.31 -4.36
C GLU A 10 22.66 -9.89 -4.69
N GLU A 11 22.28 -8.71 -4.23
CA GLU A 11 21.02 -8.10 -4.62
C GLU A 11 21.16 -7.48 -6.01
N GLY A 12 20.53 -8.10 -7.00
CA GLY A 12 20.25 -7.59 -8.34
C GLY A 12 21.36 -6.80 -9.03
N ALA A 13 21.45 -6.86 -10.34
CA ALA A 13 22.47 -6.14 -11.11
C ALA A 13 22.59 -4.68 -10.67
N ASN A 14 23.78 -4.26 -10.26
CA ASN A 14 24.10 -2.88 -9.94
C ASN A 14 24.05 -2.03 -11.22
N HIS A 15 22.86 -1.55 -11.59
CA HIS A 15 22.73 -0.65 -12.73
C HIS A 15 23.45 0.66 -12.39
N PRO A 16 24.36 1.18 -13.25
CA PRO A 16 25.15 2.38 -12.96
C PRO A 16 24.28 3.61 -12.70
N ASP A 17 23.09 3.67 -13.29
CA ASP A 17 22.18 4.80 -13.12
C ASP A 17 21.26 4.71 -11.89
N ARG A 18 21.32 3.63 -11.12
CA ARG A 18 20.46 3.43 -9.93
C ARG A 18 20.53 4.62 -8.96
N GLY A 19 21.73 5.07 -8.65
CA GLY A 19 21.93 6.23 -7.77
C GLY A 19 21.43 7.54 -8.37
N ARG A 20 21.48 7.70 -9.71
CA ARG A 20 20.94 8.88 -10.41
C ARG A 20 19.42 8.88 -10.36
N GLN A 21 18.76 7.75 -10.59
CA GLN A 21 17.30 7.58 -10.51
C GLN A 21 16.77 7.90 -9.11
N PHE A 22 17.43 7.41 -8.05
CA PHE A 22 17.05 7.75 -6.67
C PHE A 22 17.18 9.24 -6.39
N ARG A 23 18.28 9.86 -6.81
CA ARG A 23 18.46 11.32 -6.64
C ARG A 23 17.40 12.10 -7.38
N TYR A 24 17.08 11.72 -8.62
CA TYR A 24 16.02 12.36 -9.41
C TYR A 24 14.67 12.26 -8.70
N LEU A 25 14.27 11.05 -8.29
CA LEU A 25 12.99 10.83 -7.59
C LEU A 25 12.92 11.62 -6.28
N ASN A 26 13.96 11.59 -5.47
CA ASN A 26 14.02 12.37 -4.23
C ASN A 26 13.94 13.89 -4.47
N ASN A 27 14.53 14.37 -5.56
CA ASN A 27 14.43 15.79 -5.93
C ASN A 27 13.01 16.14 -6.38
N GLN A 28 12.32 15.27 -7.13
CA GLN A 28 10.91 15.46 -7.47
C GLN A 28 10.04 15.50 -6.21
N VAL A 29 10.20 14.56 -5.29
CA VAL A 29 9.47 14.58 -4.01
C VAL A 29 9.69 15.90 -3.27
N ARG A 30 10.95 16.34 -3.12
CA ARG A 30 11.26 17.62 -2.46
C ARG A 30 10.63 18.82 -3.17
N ARG A 31 10.60 18.80 -4.51
CA ARG A 31 9.96 19.85 -5.32
C ARG A 31 8.47 19.94 -5.02
N PHE A 32 7.75 18.82 -5.06
CA PHE A 32 6.32 18.77 -4.78
C PHE A 32 6.02 19.21 -3.34
N LEU A 33 6.77 18.72 -2.36
CA LEU A 33 6.61 19.11 -0.97
C LEU A 33 6.81 20.62 -0.74
N ARG A 34 7.81 21.21 -1.39
CA ARG A 34 8.05 22.68 -1.32
C ARG A 34 6.93 23.49 -1.96
N ALA A 35 6.29 22.94 -2.98
CA ALA A 35 5.15 23.56 -3.66
C ALA A 35 3.82 23.36 -2.92
N GLY A 36 3.81 22.68 -1.77
CA GLY A 36 2.59 22.31 -1.05
C GLY A 36 1.73 21.28 -1.78
N ALA A 37 2.27 20.62 -2.82
CA ALA A 37 1.57 19.63 -3.60
C ALA A 37 1.75 18.22 -3.03
N PRO A 38 0.73 17.34 -3.15
CA PRO A 38 0.80 15.98 -2.64
C PRO A 38 1.86 15.14 -3.36
N ALA A 39 2.61 14.39 -2.56
CA ALA A 39 3.55 13.36 -3.01
C ALA A 39 3.26 12.08 -2.24
N ILE A 40 2.78 11.06 -2.95
CA ILE A 40 2.41 9.77 -2.36
C ILE A 40 3.37 8.66 -2.76
N SER A 41 3.53 7.68 -1.88
CA SER A 41 4.22 6.44 -2.13
C SER A 41 3.19 5.32 -2.12
N VAL A 42 3.13 4.53 -3.18
CA VAL A 42 2.11 3.49 -3.36
C VAL A 42 2.74 2.13 -3.60
N ASP A 43 2.07 1.08 -3.12
CA ASP A 43 2.45 -0.30 -3.37
C ASP A 43 1.37 -1.27 -2.93
N THR A 44 1.46 -2.53 -3.40
CA THR A 44 0.63 -3.64 -2.93
C THR A 44 1.37 -4.44 -1.87
N LYS A 45 0.80 -4.53 -0.67
CA LYS A 45 1.32 -5.43 0.36
C LYS A 45 1.13 -6.87 -0.07
N LYS A 46 2.07 -7.75 0.33
CA LYS A 46 1.94 -9.20 0.13
C LYS A 46 0.53 -9.67 0.50
N LYS A 47 -0.09 -10.42 -0.42
CA LYS A 47 -1.42 -11.01 -0.22
C LYS A 47 -1.46 -11.89 1.03
N GLU A 48 -2.52 -11.77 1.81
CA GLU A 48 -2.72 -12.55 3.02
C GLU A 48 -4.02 -13.35 2.92
N LEU A 49 -3.99 -14.58 3.40
CA LEU A 49 -5.16 -15.45 3.42
C LEU A 49 -6.15 -14.96 4.49
N ILE A 50 -7.41 -14.86 4.10
CA ILE A 50 -8.50 -14.56 5.03
C ILE A 50 -9.03 -15.89 5.58
N GLY A 51 -8.94 -16.08 6.90
CA GLY A 51 -9.34 -17.32 7.54
C GLY A 51 -8.57 -17.56 8.84
N ARG A 52 -8.78 -18.73 9.46
CA ARG A 52 -8.05 -19.15 10.66
C ARG A 52 -6.67 -19.69 10.31
N TYR A 53 -5.87 -18.89 9.62
CA TYR A 53 -4.51 -19.27 9.26
C TYR A 53 -3.50 -18.82 10.30
N TYR A 54 -2.43 -19.58 10.42
CA TYR A 54 -1.31 -19.25 11.27
C TYR A 54 -0.59 -18.00 10.73
N ASN A 55 -0.55 -16.95 11.54
CA ASN A 55 0.31 -15.79 11.31
C ASN A 55 1.46 -15.80 12.35
N PRO A 56 2.71 -15.63 11.91
CA PRO A 56 3.85 -15.59 12.83
C PRO A 56 3.68 -14.53 13.90
N GLY A 57 3.96 -14.91 15.16
CA GLY A 57 3.89 -14.00 16.31
C GLY A 57 3.38 -14.71 17.55
N ARG A 58 3.39 -13.99 18.67
CA ARG A 58 2.90 -14.50 19.96
C ARG A 58 1.78 -13.60 20.46
N ARG A 59 0.73 -14.20 20.99
CA ARG A 59 -0.39 -13.52 21.65
C ARG A 59 -0.67 -14.18 22.99
N TRP A 60 -0.92 -13.37 24.00
CA TRP A 60 -1.35 -13.86 25.30
C TRP A 60 -2.77 -14.42 25.21
N ARG A 61 -2.95 -15.62 25.74
CA ARG A 61 -4.23 -16.32 25.84
C ARG A 61 -4.33 -17.01 27.20
N PRO A 62 -5.57 -17.29 27.67
CA PRO A 62 -5.74 -18.11 28.88
C PRO A 62 -5.05 -19.46 28.74
N GLN A 63 -4.41 -19.92 29.82
CA GLN A 63 -3.73 -21.20 29.87
C GLN A 63 -4.68 -22.34 29.47
N GLY A 64 -4.23 -23.26 28.63
CA GLY A 64 -5.02 -24.42 28.21
C GLY A 64 -6.05 -24.14 27.11
N LYS A 65 -6.14 -22.87 26.60
CA LYS A 65 -7.07 -22.48 25.50
C LYS A 65 -6.33 -21.94 24.29
N PRO A 66 -5.49 -22.75 23.60
CA PRO A 66 -4.81 -22.31 22.39
C PRO A 66 -5.82 -22.13 21.24
N GLU A 67 -5.57 -21.19 20.35
CA GLU A 67 -6.33 -21.05 19.12
C GLU A 67 -5.90 -22.13 18.13
N LYS A 68 -6.87 -22.86 17.59
CA LYS A 68 -6.61 -23.83 16.52
C LYS A 68 -6.53 -23.05 15.20
N VAL A 69 -5.39 -23.16 14.51
CA VAL A 69 -5.13 -22.48 13.24
C VAL A 69 -4.78 -23.50 12.18
N ARG A 70 -5.09 -23.18 10.92
CA ARG A 70 -4.65 -23.96 9.76
C ARG A 70 -3.22 -23.53 9.37
N VAL A 71 -2.42 -24.49 8.93
CA VAL A 71 -1.12 -24.22 8.32
C VAL A 71 -1.29 -23.86 6.83
N HIS A 72 -0.31 -23.15 6.28
CA HIS A 72 -0.38 -22.70 4.87
C HIS A 72 -0.09 -23.79 3.83
N ASP A 73 0.12 -25.04 4.26
CA ASP A 73 0.55 -26.13 3.37
C ASP A 73 -0.57 -26.64 2.45
N PHE A 74 -1.83 -26.45 2.85
CA PHE A 74 -3.00 -26.86 2.08
C PHE A 74 -3.96 -25.68 1.96
N ILE A 75 -3.63 -24.76 1.02
CA ILE A 75 -4.44 -23.58 0.74
C ILE A 75 -5.60 -24.02 -0.15
N ASP A 76 -6.84 -23.76 0.28
CA ASP A 76 -8.00 -23.86 -0.57
C ASP A 76 -7.96 -22.73 -1.61
N PRO A 77 -7.95 -23.05 -2.92
CA PRO A 77 -7.95 -22.05 -3.98
C PRO A 77 -9.18 -21.12 -3.96
N GLU A 78 -10.30 -21.59 -3.39
CA GLU A 78 -11.55 -20.87 -3.30
C GLU A 78 -11.58 -19.90 -2.10
N GLU A 79 -10.63 -20.01 -1.17
CA GLU A 79 -10.58 -19.09 -0.04
C GLU A 79 -10.14 -17.69 -0.46
N PRO A 80 -10.85 -16.66 0.02
CA PRO A 80 -10.56 -15.29 -0.35
C PRO A 80 -9.20 -14.84 0.18
N LYS A 81 -8.47 -14.12 -0.66
CA LYS A 81 -7.19 -13.48 -0.30
C LYS A 81 -7.40 -11.99 -0.16
N ALA A 82 -6.91 -11.42 0.93
CA ALA A 82 -6.82 -9.98 1.04
C ALA A 82 -5.65 -9.46 0.20
N VAL A 83 -5.93 -8.46 -0.61
CA VAL A 83 -4.93 -7.73 -1.41
C VAL A 83 -4.90 -6.29 -0.90
N PRO A 84 -4.09 -5.97 0.12
CA PRO A 84 -4.00 -4.62 0.62
C PRO A 84 -3.16 -3.76 -0.34
N TYR A 85 -3.77 -2.71 -0.87
CA TYR A 85 -3.07 -1.66 -1.61
C TYR A 85 -2.93 -0.43 -0.74
N GLY A 86 -1.71 0.02 -0.54
CA GLY A 86 -1.42 1.15 0.32
C GLY A 86 -1.15 2.43 -0.47
N VAL A 87 -1.59 3.54 0.10
CA VAL A 87 -1.23 4.89 -0.29
C VAL A 87 -0.66 5.59 0.94
N TYR A 88 0.58 6.04 0.86
CA TYR A 88 1.26 6.75 1.93
C TYR A 88 1.57 8.17 1.50
N ASP A 89 0.97 9.14 2.17
CA ASP A 89 1.25 10.56 1.98
C ASP A 89 2.56 10.94 2.69
N VAL A 90 3.53 11.35 1.87
CA VAL A 90 4.89 11.64 2.36
C VAL A 90 4.94 12.94 3.18
N ALA A 91 4.12 13.93 2.83
CA ALA A 91 4.09 15.22 3.52
C ALA A 91 3.38 15.13 4.87
N ARG A 92 2.22 14.49 4.88
CA ARG A 92 1.36 14.37 6.07
C ARG A 92 1.77 13.24 6.99
N ASN A 93 2.64 12.32 6.52
CA ASN A 93 2.97 11.10 7.24
C ASN A 93 1.72 10.26 7.58
N GLN A 94 0.79 10.18 6.63
CA GLN A 94 -0.48 9.49 6.77
C GLN A 94 -0.55 8.30 5.81
N GLY A 95 -1.21 7.23 6.23
CA GLY A 95 -1.42 6.02 5.46
C GLY A 95 -2.89 5.78 5.16
N TRP A 96 -3.17 5.34 3.95
CA TRP A 96 -4.46 4.83 3.49
C TRP A 96 -4.26 3.41 2.97
N VAL A 97 -5.20 2.51 3.25
CA VAL A 97 -5.17 1.13 2.73
C VAL A 97 -6.53 0.79 2.17
N ASN A 98 -6.55 0.38 0.92
CA ASN A 98 -7.69 -0.24 0.28
C ASN A 98 -7.48 -1.75 0.20
N VAL A 99 -8.44 -2.56 0.63
CA VAL A 99 -8.32 -4.02 0.67
C VAL A 99 -9.23 -4.64 -0.39
N GLY A 100 -8.62 -5.15 -1.46
CA GLY A 100 -9.30 -5.93 -2.49
C GLY A 100 -9.38 -7.41 -2.12
N ARG A 101 -10.26 -8.15 -2.82
CA ARG A 101 -10.50 -9.58 -2.58
C ARG A 101 -9.91 -10.49 -3.64
N ASP A 102 -9.69 -9.97 -4.84
CA ASP A 102 -9.41 -10.82 -6.01
C ASP A 102 -7.97 -10.65 -6.51
N HIS A 103 -7.75 -9.65 -7.33
CA HIS A 103 -6.54 -9.53 -8.11
C HIS A 103 -5.86 -8.18 -7.90
N ASP A 104 -4.55 -8.21 -7.84
CA ASP A 104 -3.71 -7.03 -7.89
C ASP A 104 -3.59 -6.55 -9.34
N THR A 105 -4.54 -5.69 -9.75
CA THR A 105 -4.61 -5.13 -11.10
C THR A 105 -4.27 -3.64 -11.12
N ALA A 106 -3.92 -3.12 -12.29
CA ALA A 106 -3.68 -1.70 -12.46
C ALA A 106 -4.95 -0.85 -12.18
N SER A 107 -6.13 -1.35 -12.56
CA SER A 107 -7.40 -0.66 -12.25
C SER A 107 -7.64 -0.60 -10.75
N PHE A 108 -7.43 -1.69 -10.01
CA PHE A 108 -7.54 -1.71 -8.56
C PHE A 108 -6.54 -0.74 -7.89
N ALA A 109 -5.32 -0.68 -8.41
CA ALA A 109 -4.29 0.22 -7.91
C ALA A 109 -4.70 1.69 -8.07
N VAL A 110 -5.16 2.09 -9.27
CA VAL A 110 -5.59 3.49 -9.53
C VAL A 110 -6.88 3.80 -8.78
N GLU A 111 -7.83 2.88 -8.72
CA GLU A 111 -9.05 3.07 -7.91
C GLU A 111 -8.71 3.28 -6.43
N SER A 112 -7.71 2.60 -5.89
CA SER A 112 -7.24 2.83 -4.52
C SER A 112 -6.68 4.25 -4.33
N ILE A 113 -5.96 4.78 -5.32
CA ILE A 113 -5.48 6.17 -5.32
C ILE A 113 -6.65 7.15 -5.43
N ARG A 114 -7.65 6.86 -6.27
CA ARG A 114 -8.87 7.66 -6.43
C ARG A 114 -9.62 7.78 -5.11
N ARG A 115 -9.82 6.66 -4.42
CA ARG A 115 -10.48 6.62 -3.11
C ARG A 115 -9.72 7.40 -2.04
N TRP A 116 -8.39 7.24 -2.01
CA TRP A 116 -7.56 8.06 -1.13
C TRP A 116 -7.72 9.56 -1.41
N TRP A 117 -7.71 9.95 -2.70
CA TRP A 117 -7.89 11.34 -3.07
C TRP A 117 -9.26 11.88 -2.62
N SER A 118 -10.33 11.14 -2.90
CA SER A 118 -11.69 11.56 -2.54
C SER A 118 -11.92 11.60 -1.04
N ALA A 119 -11.30 10.69 -0.26
CA ALA A 119 -11.51 10.58 1.17
C ALA A 119 -10.63 11.53 1.99
N LEU A 120 -9.42 11.81 1.55
CA LEU A 120 -8.41 12.57 2.29
C LEU A 120 -7.74 13.65 1.44
N GLY A 121 -7.27 13.28 0.24
CA GLY A 121 -6.39 14.14 -0.53
C GLY A 121 -7.03 15.48 -0.92
N CYS A 122 -8.28 15.47 -1.34
CA CYS A 122 -8.97 16.70 -1.76
C CYS A 122 -9.19 17.68 -0.60
N GLU A 123 -9.41 17.18 0.62
CA GLU A 123 -9.56 18.01 1.81
C GLU A 123 -8.21 18.55 2.30
N GLU A 124 -7.19 17.71 2.30
CA GLU A 124 -5.84 18.05 2.77
C GLU A 124 -5.06 18.97 1.81
N TYR A 125 -5.43 18.95 0.53
CA TYR A 125 -4.77 19.70 -0.55
C TYR A 125 -5.77 20.41 -1.47
N PRO A 126 -6.60 21.33 -0.96
CA PRO A 126 -7.69 21.95 -1.74
C PRO A 126 -7.21 22.75 -2.95
N GLU A 127 -5.98 23.27 -2.88
CA GLU A 127 -5.38 24.08 -3.96
C GLU A 127 -4.46 23.26 -4.88
N ALA A 128 -4.36 21.93 -4.67
CA ALA A 128 -3.44 21.13 -5.47
C ALA A 128 -3.86 21.07 -6.94
N ARG A 129 -2.89 21.26 -7.82
CA ARG A 129 -3.02 21.10 -9.27
C ARG A 129 -2.19 19.93 -9.79
N GLN A 130 -1.37 19.34 -8.95
CA GLN A 130 -0.42 18.31 -9.32
C GLN A 130 -0.35 17.24 -8.23
N LEU A 131 -0.15 15.99 -8.65
CA LEU A 131 0.06 14.83 -7.78
C LEU A 131 1.32 14.09 -8.23
N LEU A 132 2.24 13.81 -7.32
CA LEU A 132 3.37 12.92 -7.55
C LEU A 132 3.08 11.56 -6.94
N ILE A 133 3.15 10.52 -7.77
CA ILE A 133 3.02 9.12 -7.37
C ILE A 133 4.40 8.46 -7.46
N CYS A 134 4.94 7.99 -6.32
CA CYS A 134 6.14 7.18 -6.26
C CYS A 134 5.74 5.71 -6.17
N ALA A 135 6.10 4.90 -7.15
CA ALA A 135 5.68 3.51 -7.29
C ALA A 135 6.84 2.60 -7.66
N ASP A 136 6.67 1.31 -7.44
CA ASP A 136 7.59 0.30 -7.95
C ASP A 136 7.51 0.18 -9.48
N SER A 137 8.56 -0.36 -10.08
CA SER A 137 8.65 -0.53 -11.54
C SER A 137 7.87 -1.74 -12.06
N GLY A 138 7.37 -2.61 -11.17
CA GLY A 138 6.70 -3.87 -11.49
C GLY A 138 5.32 -3.98 -10.88
N GLY A 139 4.69 -5.16 -11.01
CA GLY A 139 3.37 -5.43 -10.48
C GLY A 139 2.27 -4.57 -11.12
N SER A 140 1.22 -4.30 -10.37
CA SER A 140 0.08 -3.47 -10.80
C SER A 140 0.46 -2.03 -11.17
N ASN A 141 1.56 -1.53 -10.63
CA ASN A 141 2.08 -0.17 -10.86
C ASN A 141 3.12 -0.10 -11.98
N GLY A 142 3.31 -1.20 -12.73
CA GLY A 142 4.39 -1.33 -13.70
C GLY A 142 4.33 -0.29 -14.83
N TYR A 143 5.45 0.38 -15.09
CA TYR A 143 5.56 1.42 -16.12
C TYR A 143 5.27 0.92 -17.55
N ARG A 144 5.36 -0.38 -17.80
CA ARG A 144 5.05 -1.02 -19.10
C ARG A 144 3.57 -1.32 -19.30
N LEU A 145 2.77 -1.30 -18.23
CA LEU A 145 1.35 -1.62 -18.30
C LEU A 145 0.58 -0.47 -18.97
N ARG A 146 -0.05 -0.77 -20.11
CA ARG A 146 -0.92 0.20 -20.78
C ARG A 146 -2.12 0.58 -19.92
N LEU A 147 -2.72 -0.42 -19.26
CA LEU A 147 -3.88 -0.21 -18.39
C LEU A 147 -3.55 0.77 -17.25
N TRP A 148 -2.38 0.65 -16.61
CA TRP A 148 -1.93 1.62 -15.62
C TRP A 148 -1.96 3.06 -16.13
N LYS A 149 -1.47 3.28 -17.35
CA LYS A 149 -1.43 4.60 -17.94
C LYS A 149 -2.81 5.15 -18.29
N VAL A 150 -3.70 4.29 -18.82
CA VAL A 150 -5.08 4.65 -19.17
C VAL A 150 -5.87 5.03 -17.91
N GLU A 151 -5.78 4.22 -16.87
CA GLU A 151 -6.46 4.47 -15.60
C GLU A 151 -5.94 5.74 -14.91
N LEU A 152 -4.63 6.00 -14.96
CA LEU A 152 -4.06 7.25 -14.45
C LEU A 152 -4.49 8.48 -15.24
N GLN A 153 -4.68 8.34 -16.58
CA GLN A 153 -5.23 9.42 -17.37
C GLN A 153 -6.67 9.70 -16.96
N ALA A 154 -7.49 8.67 -16.81
CA ALA A 154 -8.86 8.83 -16.31
C ALA A 154 -8.89 9.49 -14.92
N LEU A 155 -8.00 9.09 -14.02
CA LEU A 155 -7.86 9.75 -12.71
C LEU A 155 -7.52 11.23 -12.85
N ALA A 156 -6.59 11.57 -13.73
CA ALA A 156 -6.20 12.97 -13.99
C ALA A 156 -7.37 13.79 -14.56
N ASP A 157 -8.12 13.22 -15.49
CA ASP A 157 -9.28 13.86 -16.12
C ASP A 157 -10.40 14.12 -15.11
N ASP A 158 -10.70 13.13 -14.25
CA ASP A 158 -11.75 13.21 -13.23
C ASP A 158 -11.41 14.18 -12.10
N THR A 159 -10.14 14.27 -11.72
CA THR A 159 -9.70 15.09 -10.57
C THR A 159 -9.18 16.47 -10.97
N GLY A 160 -8.89 16.68 -12.24
CA GLY A 160 -8.21 17.89 -12.75
C GLY A 160 -6.75 18.01 -12.32
N LEU A 161 -6.14 16.93 -11.80
CA LEU A 161 -4.75 16.93 -11.35
C LEU A 161 -3.78 16.57 -12.47
N GLY A 162 -2.69 17.30 -12.58
CA GLY A 162 -1.54 16.88 -13.37
C GLY A 162 -0.79 15.74 -12.66
N VAL A 163 -1.00 14.49 -13.10
CA VAL A 163 -0.39 13.32 -12.48
C VAL A 163 1.02 13.08 -13.02
N THR A 164 1.99 13.02 -12.10
CA THR A 164 3.38 12.64 -12.40
C THR A 164 3.71 11.34 -11.69
N VAL A 165 4.23 10.34 -12.42
CA VAL A 165 4.66 9.06 -11.82
C VAL A 165 6.17 8.96 -11.82
N GLY A 166 6.73 8.71 -10.65
CA GLY A 166 8.15 8.41 -10.46
C GLY A 166 8.34 6.95 -10.07
N HIS A 167 8.93 6.13 -10.94
CA HIS A 167 9.21 4.75 -10.62
C HIS A 167 10.56 4.59 -9.92
N LEU A 168 10.58 3.77 -8.87
CA LEU A 168 11.80 3.33 -8.22
C LEU A 168 12.62 2.44 -9.16
N PRO A 169 13.95 2.42 -9.04
CA PRO A 169 14.78 1.52 -9.82
C PRO A 169 14.37 0.05 -9.61
N PRO A 170 14.44 -0.80 -10.65
CA PRO A 170 14.13 -2.23 -10.53
C PRO A 170 14.91 -2.90 -9.38
N GLY A 171 14.25 -3.81 -8.65
CA GLY A 171 14.85 -4.53 -7.52
C GLY A 171 15.09 -3.66 -6.27
N THR A 172 14.40 -2.54 -6.15
CA THR A 172 14.55 -1.62 -5.02
C THR A 172 13.26 -1.36 -4.25
N SER A 173 12.26 -2.22 -4.39
CA SER A 173 10.98 -2.13 -3.68
C SER A 173 11.14 -1.93 -2.17
N LYS A 174 12.12 -2.60 -1.56
CA LYS A 174 12.45 -2.40 -0.15
C LYS A 174 12.82 -0.95 0.24
N TRP A 175 13.12 -0.08 -0.73
CA TRP A 175 13.39 1.34 -0.51
C TRP A 175 12.15 2.21 -0.71
N ASN A 176 11.03 1.63 -1.12
CA ASN A 176 9.76 2.32 -1.20
C ASN A 176 9.35 2.78 0.21
N LYS A 177 9.03 4.06 0.36
CA LYS A 177 8.74 4.63 1.68
C LYS A 177 7.57 3.95 2.37
N ILE A 178 6.57 3.54 1.60
CA ILE A 178 5.38 2.86 2.12
C ILE A 178 5.72 1.56 2.87
N GLU A 179 6.74 0.81 2.42
CA GLU A 179 7.15 -0.43 3.06
C GLU A 179 7.55 -0.22 4.52
N HIS A 180 8.33 0.82 4.79
CA HIS A 180 8.83 1.10 6.13
C HIS A 180 7.88 1.96 6.97
N ARG A 181 7.04 2.76 6.33
CA ARG A 181 6.19 3.73 7.02
C ARG A 181 4.76 3.26 7.24
N LEU A 182 4.26 2.35 6.39
CA LEU A 182 2.89 1.83 6.49
C LEU A 182 2.86 0.31 6.65
N PHE A 183 3.43 -0.44 5.73
CA PHE A 183 3.31 -1.90 5.70
C PHE A 183 3.99 -2.61 6.87
N SER A 184 5.09 -2.07 7.39
CA SER A 184 5.74 -2.58 8.59
C SER A 184 4.80 -2.54 9.80
N TYR A 185 4.02 -1.47 9.97
CA TYR A 185 3.06 -1.33 11.07
C TYR A 185 1.84 -2.23 10.89
N ILE A 186 1.33 -2.35 9.65
CA ILE A 186 0.27 -3.32 9.34
C ILE A 186 0.73 -4.72 9.72
N SER A 187 1.93 -5.11 9.30
CA SER A 187 2.49 -6.42 9.62
C SER A 187 2.67 -6.65 11.13
N MET A 188 3.05 -5.63 11.88
CA MET A 188 3.14 -5.73 13.35
C MET A 188 1.77 -5.92 14.00
N ASN A 189 0.75 -5.20 13.53
CA ASN A 189 -0.61 -5.31 14.07
C ASN A 189 -1.27 -6.67 13.75
N TRP A 190 -0.90 -7.28 12.62
CA TRP A 190 -1.45 -8.58 12.20
C TRP A 190 -0.69 -9.78 12.76
N ARG A 191 0.42 -9.56 13.44
CA ARG A 191 1.20 -10.63 14.07
C ARG A 191 0.37 -11.42 15.10
N GLY A 192 0.39 -12.76 14.97
CA GLY A 192 -0.29 -13.67 15.89
C GLY A 192 -1.81 -13.58 15.88
N ARG A 193 -2.41 -12.91 14.89
CA ARG A 193 -3.87 -12.82 14.71
C ARG A 193 -4.29 -13.57 13.46
N CYS A 194 -5.35 -14.38 13.58
CA CYS A 194 -6.03 -14.95 12.42
C CYS A 194 -6.88 -13.84 11.76
N GLN A 195 -6.85 -13.75 10.46
CA GLN A 195 -7.67 -12.81 9.68
C GLN A 195 -9.07 -13.42 9.45
N THR A 196 -9.86 -13.61 10.54
CA THR A 196 -11.05 -14.45 10.49
C THR A 196 -12.34 -13.74 10.09
N ASP A 197 -12.40 -12.39 10.13
CA ASP A 197 -13.67 -11.71 9.88
C ASP A 197 -13.51 -10.28 9.36
N ARG A 198 -14.51 -9.88 8.55
CA ARG A 198 -14.68 -8.52 8.02
C ARG A 198 -14.83 -7.48 9.12
N SER A 199 -15.46 -7.83 10.23
CA SER A 199 -15.73 -6.93 11.35
C SER A 199 -14.45 -6.42 12.03
N HIS A 200 -13.35 -7.16 11.95
CA HIS A 200 -12.07 -6.71 12.47
C HIS A 200 -11.32 -5.76 11.53
N HIS A 201 -11.61 -5.80 10.22
CA HIS A 201 -11.10 -4.82 9.27
C HIS A 201 -11.81 -3.45 9.40
N ASP A 202 -13.09 -3.44 9.77
CA ASP A 202 -13.88 -2.22 9.96
C ASP A 202 -13.60 -1.55 11.32
N GLN A 203 -13.16 -2.30 12.33
CA GLN A 203 -12.94 -1.79 13.68
C GLN A 203 -11.48 -1.55 14.02
N ASP A 204 -10.55 -2.19 13.36
CA ASP A 204 -9.15 -1.81 13.39
C ASP A 204 -8.93 -0.55 12.50
N ARG A 205 -9.59 0.54 12.85
CA ARG A 205 -8.89 1.82 12.83
C ARG A 205 -7.55 1.46 13.44
N ILE A 206 -6.53 1.37 12.62
CA ILE A 206 -5.17 1.24 13.11
C ILE A 206 -4.94 2.51 13.92
N LYS A 207 -5.48 2.53 15.13
CA LYS A 207 -5.07 3.43 16.20
C LYS A 207 -3.69 2.97 16.60
N SER A 208 -2.79 3.09 15.64
CA SER A 208 -1.39 2.99 15.92
C SER A 208 -1.09 4.19 16.80
N GLN A 209 -0.76 3.96 18.04
CA GLN A 209 0.01 4.89 18.87
C GLN A 209 1.44 5.01 18.32
N SER A 210 1.61 4.80 17.03
CA SER A 210 2.87 5.00 16.35
C SER A 210 2.98 6.47 15.92
N PRO A 211 4.20 6.99 15.72
CA PRO A 211 4.43 8.35 15.23
C PRO A 211 3.95 8.58 13.78
N ILE A 212 3.30 7.60 13.17
CA ILE A 212 2.58 7.76 11.91
C ILE A 212 1.19 8.27 12.26
N GLY A 213 0.79 9.40 11.72
CA GLY A 213 -0.57 9.90 11.78
C GLY A 213 -1.59 8.84 11.35
N GLN A 214 -2.84 9.11 11.46
CA GLN A 214 -3.94 8.16 11.27
C GLN A 214 -3.79 7.33 9.99
N ALA A 215 -3.84 6.00 10.11
CA ALA A 215 -4.02 5.12 8.95
C ALA A 215 -5.51 4.83 8.82
N GLN A 216 -6.08 5.09 7.64
CA GLN A 216 -7.46 4.74 7.31
C GLN A 216 -7.48 3.51 6.40
N VAL A 217 -8.46 2.63 6.63
CA VAL A 217 -8.67 1.41 5.83
C VAL A 217 -10.02 1.51 5.15
N SER A 218 -10.07 1.32 3.83
CA SER A 218 -11.30 1.14 3.08
C SER A 218 -11.39 -0.26 2.49
N LEU A 219 -12.61 -0.79 2.37
CA LEU A 219 -12.88 -2.09 1.76
C LEU A 219 -13.52 -1.90 0.39
N GLU A 220 -13.10 -2.69 -0.58
CA GLU A 220 -13.77 -2.79 -1.88
C GLU A 220 -15.16 -3.40 -1.67
N GLY A 221 -16.22 -2.66 -2.08
CA GLY A 221 -17.61 -3.12 -1.97
C GLY A 221 -18.52 -2.37 -0.99
N GLN A 222 -18.03 -1.41 -0.23
CA GLN A 222 -18.91 -0.37 0.30
C GLN A 222 -19.25 0.61 -0.83
N SER A 223 -20.40 0.38 -1.49
CA SER A 223 -21.07 1.44 -2.23
C SER A 223 -21.43 2.51 -1.21
N ASP A 224 -20.76 3.63 -1.25
CA ASP A 224 -21.28 4.84 -0.61
C ASP A 224 -22.66 5.05 -1.19
N GLY A 225 -23.69 4.92 -0.33
CA GLY A 225 -25.09 5.13 -0.70
C GLY A 225 -25.35 6.60 -0.99
N ARG A 226 -24.70 7.13 -2.02
CA ARG A 226 -25.14 8.33 -2.70
C ARG A 226 -26.05 7.89 -3.82
N SER A 227 -27.33 7.80 -3.48
CA SER A 227 -28.45 7.75 -4.40
C SER A 227 -28.29 8.80 -5.49
N ASP A 228 -28.40 8.32 -6.73
CA ASP A 228 -28.68 9.11 -7.91
C ASP A 228 -29.73 10.18 -7.61
N ALA A 229 -29.32 11.41 -7.62
CA ALA A 229 -30.17 12.59 -7.66
C ALA A 229 -29.60 13.55 -8.68
N PHE A 230 -29.68 13.14 -9.96
CA PHE A 230 -29.78 14.05 -11.09
C PHE A 230 -30.76 13.44 -12.09
N ALA A 231 -32.01 13.80 -11.92
CA ALA A 231 -33.01 13.92 -12.98
C ALA A 231 -33.19 15.40 -13.29
#